data_8f10109919abba23197e7822a21c5d71
#
_entry.id   8f10109919abba23197e7822a21c5d71
#
_cell.length_a   1.000
_cell.length_b   1.000
_cell.length_c   1.000
_cell.angle_alpha   90.00
_cell.angle_beta   90.00
_cell.angle_gamma   90.00
#
_symmetry.space_group_name_H-M   'P 1'
#
loop_
_entity.id
_entity.type
_entity.pdbx_description
1 polymer ?
#
loop_
_entity_poly.entity_id
_entity_poly.type
_entity_poly.pdbx_seq_one_letter_code
_entity_poly.pdbx_strand_id
1 'polypeptide(L)'
;MNKTVLNPLNIRWLGKVSYTDALALQNALFEEGSENHLLLLEHQHVFTLGVRGEKENILVDPSTMGAELVKTNRGGDVTYHGPGQLVGYPILSLPGKRGGGMADTVKYVRSVEDLIISALGQLGLPNCGRLQKYPGVWVDPNKRDARKIAAVGVRLTRGRTMHGFALNVKPDMSYFDAIVPCGIKDKSVTSLSEEGLEISMLEVVNTVSELATERWGSGQARRMDVSWRTTQNELSPFSRGKGPGGIPKVNQSIEELDPNKRTVTIGRKSAREKRAEVAIERKPDWIRVKADMGPKYRELKKSMRTLELTTVCEEAGCPNIFECWGQGTATFMALGERCTRACGFCLVDTRKPEKIDAGEPKRIATAVKQMGLEYAVITMVARDDLTDGGASHITEIIKEVRSANPGTKVEVLISDLKGNPDDLQKIFSAKPDVLNHNIETIPRLQRQVRPSASYARSLAVLAHAKRAGMVVKSSIMVGLGESEEEMRDTLKDLKEIGVDIVTIGQYLRPTTNHLPVQRWWTPKEFSELKMFGEAQGIPHIESSPLTRSSYHAKDAETTAMSKVVSVTSGSSS
;
A
#
# COMPACT_ATOMS: atom_id res chain seq x y z
N MET A 1 26.14 -32.27 -0.30
CA MET A 1 25.56 -31.29 -1.26
C MET A 1 24.42 -30.61 -0.57
N ASN A 2 24.65 -29.43 0.01
CA ASN A 2 23.59 -28.62 0.57
C ASN A 2 22.72 -28.14 -0.61
N LYS A 3 21.50 -28.65 -0.72
CA LYS A 3 20.47 -28.08 -1.56
C LYS A 3 20.18 -26.69 -0.94
N THR A 4 20.67 -25.64 -1.57
CA THR A 4 20.20 -24.29 -1.30
C THR A 4 18.71 -24.33 -1.55
N VAL A 5 17.92 -24.29 -0.49
CA VAL A 5 16.46 -24.14 -0.60
C VAL A 5 16.27 -22.73 -1.17
N LEU A 6 16.06 -22.67 -2.49
CA LEU A 6 15.74 -21.42 -3.14
C LEU A 6 14.31 -21.04 -2.70
N ASN A 7 14.18 -19.93 -2.01
CA ASN A 7 12.89 -19.43 -1.59
C ASN A 7 12.01 -19.12 -2.81
N PRO A 8 10.70 -19.38 -2.76
CA PRO A 8 9.79 -19.04 -3.84
C PRO A 8 9.86 -17.52 -4.13
N LEU A 9 9.66 -17.14 -5.40
CA LEU A 9 9.64 -15.75 -5.80
C LEU A 9 8.30 -15.11 -5.42
N ASN A 10 8.32 -14.00 -4.70
CA ASN A 10 7.12 -13.22 -4.41
C ASN A 10 6.86 -12.26 -5.58
N ILE A 11 5.81 -12.51 -6.36
CA ILE A 11 5.42 -11.66 -7.49
C ILE A 11 4.23 -10.81 -7.07
N ARG A 12 4.31 -9.49 -7.33
CA ARG A 12 3.27 -8.53 -7.00
C ARG A 12 2.95 -7.66 -8.21
N TRP A 13 1.76 -7.82 -8.78
CA TRP A 13 1.24 -6.81 -9.69
C TRP A 13 0.57 -5.70 -8.88
N LEU A 14 1.16 -4.51 -8.92
CA LEU A 14 0.75 -3.37 -8.10
C LEU A 14 -0.14 -2.36 -8.85
N GLY A 15 -0.40 -2.59 -10.15
CA GLY A 15 -1.13 -1.65 -10.99
C GLY A 15 -0.35 -0.37 -11.24
N LYS A 16 -1.04 0.77 -11.29
CA LYS A 16 -0.41 2.07 -11.50
C LYS A 16 0.07 2.69 -10.17
N VAL A 17 1.37 2.91 -10.04
CA VAL A 17 2.05 3.36 -8.81
C VAL A 17 2.91 4.58 -9.10
N SER A 18 2.94 5.58 -8.21
CA SER A 18 3.88 6.70 -8.33
C SER A 18 5.34 6.19 -8.22
N TYR A 19 6.27 6.90 -8.84
CA TYR A 19 7.68 6.48 -8.78
C TYR A 19 8.21 6.52 -7.35
N THR A 20 7.80 7.53 -6.57
CA THR A 20 8.19 7.70 -5.17
C THR A 20 7.68 6.58 -4.27
N ASP A 21 6.42 6.16 -4.42
CA ASP A 21 5.87 5.01 -3.68
C ASP A 21 6.62 3.71 -4.02
N ALA A 22 6.86 3.47 -5.32
CA ALA A 22 7.58 2.28 -5.77
C ALA A 22 9.04 2.26 -5.28
N LEU A 23 9.70 3.42 -5.25
CA LEU A 23 11.06 3.54 -4.72
C LEU A 23 11.11 3.30 -3.22
N ALA A 24 10.11 3.78 -2.46
CA ALA A 24 10.00 3.52 -1.03
C ALA A 24 9.85 2.03 -0.73
N LEU A 25 8.99 1.33 -1.48
CA LEU A 25 8.84 -0.12 -1.37
C LEU A 25 10.12 -0.86 -1.72
N GLN A 26 10.78 -0.50 -2.82
CA GLN A 26 12.05 -1.11 -3.18
C GLN A 26 13.10 -0.95 -2.08
N ASN A 27 13.22 0.25 -1.51
CA ASN A 27 14.16 0.51 -0.42
C ASN A 27 13.83 -0.35 0.81
N ALA A 28 12.57 -0.43 1.22
CA ALA A 28 12.16 -1.25 2.36
C ALA A 28 12.47 -2.74 2.13
N LEU A 29 12.06 -3.29 1.00
CA LEU A 29 12.34 -4.67 0.64
C LEU A 29 13.85 -4.95 0.48
N PHE A 30 14.63 -3.95 0.09
CA PHE A 30 16.08 -4.06 -0.01
C PHE A 30 16.76 -4.05 1.36
N GLU A 31 16.30 -3.21 2.29
CA GLU A 31 16.91 -2.98 3.62
C GLU A 31 16.41 -3.98 4.66
N GLU A 32 15.10 -4.21 4.72
CA GLU A 32 14.42 -5.02 5.74
C GLU A 32 14.02 -6.41 5.22
N GLY A 33 13.80 -6.54 3.92
CA GLY A 33 13.27 -7.75 3.32
C GLY A 33 14.29 -8.90 3.27
N SER A 34 13.84 -10.11 3.54
CA SER A 34 14.64 -11.34 3.53
C SER A 34 14.35 -12.24 2.32
N GLU A 35 13.20 -12.08 1.69
CA GLU A 35 12.75 -12.90 0.57
C GLU A 35 13.08 -12.25 -0.79
N ASN A 36 12.94 -13.02 -1.86
CA ASN A 36 13.06 -12.52 -3.24
C ASN A 36 11.72 -12.01 -3.73
N HIS A 37 11.72 -10.84 -4.34
CA HIS A 37 10.52 -10.18 -4.86
C HIS A 37 10.68 -9.79 -6.32
N LEU A 38 9.56 -9.81 -7.05
CA LEU A 38 9.41 -9.16 -8.35
C LEU A 38 8.19 -8.26 -8.28
N LEU A 39 8.42 -6.94 -8.21
CA LEU A 39 7.35 -5.96 -8.30
C LEU A 39 7.11 -5.63 -9.78
N LEU A 40 5.90 -5.83 -10.25
CA LEU A 40 5.44 -5.49 -11.60
C LEU A 40 4.40 -4.37 -11.48
N LEU A 41 4.55 -3.32 -12.28
CA LEU A 41 3.69 -2.14 -12.19
C LEU A 41 3.77 -1.29 -13.47
N GLU A 42 2.90 -0.30 -13.56
CA GLU A 42 3.04 0.88 -14.42
C GLU A 42 3.27 2.11 -13.57
N HIS A 43 4.04 3.08 -14.08
CA HIS A 43 4.14 4.40 -13.44
C HIS A 43 3.13 5.40 -14.00
N GLN A 44 2.91 6.49 -13.27
CA GLN A 44 2.45 7.75 -13.84
C GLN A 44 3.57 8.34 -14.68
N HIS A 45 3.29 9.38 -15.49
CA HIS A 45 4.31 10.00 -16.32
C HIS A 45 5.46 10.56 -15.47
N VAL A 46 6.65 9.99 -15.64
CA VAL A 46 7.86 10.38 -14.89
C VAL A 46 9.12 10.19 -15.72
N PHE A 47 9.98 11.18 -15.69
CA PHE A 47 11.36 11.06 -16.17
C PHE A 47 12.27 10.74 -14.97
N THR A 48 13.13 9.75 -15.13
CA THR A 48 14.09 9.39 -14.07
C THR A 48 15.51 9.63 -14.53
N LEU A 49 16.29 10.32 -13.71
CA LEU A 49 17.70 10.62 -13.95
C LEU A 49 18.56 9.67 -13.12
N GLY A 50 19.23 8.73 -13.76
CA GLY A 50 20.11 7.75 -13.10
C GLY A 50 21.43 8.36 -12.64
N VAL A 51 22.32 7.53 -12.07
CA VAL A 51 23.61 7.98 -11.50
C VAL A 51 24.58 8.57 -12.52
N ARG A 52 24.41 8.28 -13.80
CA ARG A 52 25.18 8.86 -14.93
C ARG A 52 24.37 9.84 -15.75
N GLY A 53 23.23 10.27 -15.21
CA GLY A 53 22.29 11.11 -15.93
C GLY A 53 22.79 12.54 -16.06
N GLU A 54 22.80 13.04 -17.29
CA GLU A 54 23.13 14.42 -17.65
C GLU A 54 21.82 15.17 -17.89
N LYS A 55 21.67 16.36 -17.28
CA LYS A 55 20.46 17.18 -17.45
C LYS A 55 20.27 17.65 -18.88
N GLU A 56 21.35 17.76 -19.62
CA GLU A 56 21.41 18.14 -21.03
C GLU A 56 20.72 17.12 -21.95
N ASN A 57 20.54 15.90 -21.48
CA ASN A 57 19.77 14.86 -22.16
C ASN A 57 18.24 14.99 -21.95
N ILE A 58 17.79 15.99 -21.19
CA ILE A 58 16.37 16.38 -21.06
C ILE A 58 16.16 17.58 -21.99
N LEU A 59 15.43 17.35 -23.08
CA LEU A 59 15.26 18.32 -24.15
C LEU A 59 14.08 19.28 -23.93
N VAL A 60 13.10 18.85 -23.12
CA VAL A 60 11.87 19.60 -22.81
C VAL A 60 11.64 19.53 -21.30
N ASP A 61 11.16 20.63 -20.69
CA ASP A 61 10.80 20.63 -19.28
C ASP A 61 9.68 19.59 -19.00
N PRO A 62 9.93 18.56 -18.18
CA PRO A 62 8.95 17.52 -17.88
C PRO A 62 7.61 18.05 -17.38
N SER A 63 7.61 19.15 -16.62
CA SER A 63 6.39 19.75 -16.06
C SER A 63 5.42 20.24 -17.13
N THR A 64 5.93 20.68 -18.29
CA THR A 64 5.10 21.12 -19.44
C THR A 64 4.36 19.95 -20.10
N MET A 65 4.83 18.73 -19.89
CA MET A 65 4.22 17.49 -20.38
C MET A 65 3.39 16.77 -19.31
N GLY A 66 3.20 17.39 -18.14
CA GLY A 66 2.51 16.76 -17.03
C GLY A 66 3.26 15.57 -16.42
N ALA A 67 4.58 15.53 -16.56
CA ALA A 67 5.44 14.49 -16.03
C ALA A 67 6.33 15.02 -14.88
N GLU A 68 6.64 14.13 -13.92
CA GLU A 68 7.59 14.42 -12.86
C GLU A 68 9.04 14.19 -13.34
N LEU A 69 10.01 14.86 -12.69
CA LEU A 69 11.44 14.57 -12.83
C LEU A 69 11.99 14.08 -11.49
N VAL A 70 12.48 12.83 -11.46
CA VAL A 70 13.01 12.23 -10.24
C VAL A 70 14.46 11.81 -10.44
N LYS A 71 15.36 12.31 -9.57
CA LYS A 71 16.74 11.83 -9.48
C LYS A 71 16.77 10.51 -8.70
N THR A 72 17.45 9.50 -9.24
CA THR A 72 17.45 8.14 -8.69
C THR A 72 18.86 7.53 -8.68
N ASN A 73 19.04 6.48 -7.91
CA ASN A 73 20.32 5.77 -7.77
C ASN A 73 20.43 4.51 -8.66
N ARG A 74 19.54 4.34 -9.66
CA ARG A 74 19.68 3.29 -10.67
C ARG A 74 20.86 3.55 -11.60
N GLY A 75 21.40 2.50 -12.18
CA GLY A 75 22.37 2.61 -13.27
C GLY A 75 21.76 3.28 -14.51
N GLY A 76 22.63 3.87 -15.32
CA GLY A 76 22.25 4.52 -16.58
C GLY A 76 22.01 6.03 -16.47
N ASP A 77 21.51 6.60 -17.56
CA ASP A 77 21.20 8.01 -17.78
C ASP A 77 19.70 8.29 -17.62
N VAL A 78 19.16 9.29 -18.34
CA VAL A 78 17.73 9.62 -18.34
C VAL A 78 16.90 8.56 -19.05
N THR A 79 15.71 8.27 -18.52
CA THR A 79 14.67 7.50 -19.22
C THR A 79 13.29 7.99 -18.79
N TYR A 80 12.28 7.60 -19.58
CA TYR A 80 10.87 7.86 -19.32
C TYR A 80 10.18 6.59 -18.81
N HIS A 81 9.23 6.78 -17.89
CA HIS A 81 8.24 5.78 -17.50
C HIS A 81 6.84 6.39 -17.54
N GLY A 82 5.85 5.59 -17.95
CA GLY A 82 4.47 6.02 -18.01
C GLY A 82 3.47 4.89 -18.23
N PRO A 83 2.17 5.23 -18.30
CA PRO A 83 1.12 4.26 -18.61
C PRO A 83 1.39 3.54 -19.94
N GLY A 84 1.09 2.24 -19.98
CA GLY A 84 1.38 1.39 -21.14
C GLY A 84 2.80 0.82 -21.17
N GLN A 85 3.66 1.14 -20.19
CA GLN A 85 4.99 0.56 -20.02
C GLN A 85 4.99 -0.40 -18.83
N LEU A 86 5.33 -1.67 -19.04
CA LEU A 86 5.54 -2.59 -17.93
C LEU A 86 6.90 -2.33 -17.28
N VAL A 87 6.86 -1.94 -16.01
CA VAL A 87 8.06 -1.79 -15.19
C VAL A 87 8.18 -2.98 -14.25
N GLY A 88 9.36 -3.60 -14.21
CA GLY A 88 9.67 -4.71 -13.33
C GLY A 88 10.86 -4.40 -12.44
N TYR A 89 10.69 -4.58 -11.13
CA TYR A 89 11.72 -4.40 -10.11
C TYR A 89 12.02 -5.73 -9.42
N PRO A 90 13.01 -6.51 -9.90
CA PRO A 90 13.48 -7.69 -9.20
C PRO A 90 14.35 -7.26 -8.00
N ILE A 91 13.93 -7.65 -6.79
CA ILE A 91 14.67 -7.43 -5.55
C ILE A 91 15.10 -8.81 -5.07
N LEU A 92 16.31 -9.21 -5.48
CA LEU A 92 16.83 -10.56 -5.35
C LEU A 92 18.12 -10.57 -4.52
N SER A 93 18.29 -11.59 -3.71
CA SER A 93 19.57 -11.92 -3.08
C SER A 93 20.39 -12.79 -4.03
N LEU A 94 21.52 -12.28 -4.49
CA LEU A 94 22.39 -12.96 -5.45
C LEU A 94 23.62 -13.55 -4.75
N PRO A 95 24.01 -14.80 -5.10
CA PRO A 95 25.22 -15.37 -4.57
C PRO A 95 26.46 -14.59 -5.03
N GLY A 96 27.46 -14.49 -4.18
CA GLY A 96 28.77 -13.96 -4.54
C GLY A 96 29.45 -14.76 -5.65
N LYS A 97 30.47 -14.17 -6.30
CA LYS A 97 31.33 -14.90 -7.23
C LYS A 97 32.02 -16.09 -6.52
N ARG A 98 32.40 -17.13 -7.27
CA ARG A 98 33.17 -18.24 -6.71
C ARG A 98 34.38 -17.71 -5.94
N GLY A 99 34.49 -18.08 -4.66
CA GLY A 99 35.55 -17.60 -3.76
C GLY A 99 35.14 -16.47 -2.80
N GLY A 100 33.83 -16.07 -2.71
CA GLY A 100 33.32 -15.13 -1.71
C GLY A 100 33.37 -13.65 -2.09
N GLY A 101 33.53 -13.34 -3.38
CA GLY A 101 33.52 -11.95 -3.88
C GLY A 101 32.12 -11.38 -4.09
N MET A 102 32.04 -10.10 -4.54
CA MET A 102 30.78 -9.44 -4.87
C MET A 102 30.01 -10.19 -5.97
N ALA A 103 28.68 -10.11 -5.94
CA ALA A 103 27.82 -10.67 -6.99
C ALA A 103 28.13 -10.05 -8.37
N ASP A 104 27.89 -10.82 -9.45
CA ASP A 104 28.23 -10.41 -10.81
C ASP A 104 27.12 -9.55 -11.43
N THR A 105 27.30 -8.24 -11.45
CA THR A 105 26.35 -7.27 -12.02
C THR A 105 26.10 -7.51 -13.51
N VAL A 106 27.12 -7.87 -14.29
CA VAL A 106 26.98 -8.11 -15.74
C VAL A 106 26.13 -9.34 -15.99
N LYS A 107 26.41 -10.42 -15.24
CA LYS A 107 25.61 -11.65 -15.31
C LYS A 107 24.16 -11.40 -14.91
N TYR A 108 23.92 -10.57 -13.90
CA TYR A 108 22.58 -10.20 -13.47
C TYR A 108 21.84 -9.38 -14.54
N VAL A 109 22.46 -8.33 -15.09
CA VAL A 109 21.87 -7.54 -16.20
C VAL A 109 21.50 -8.47 -17.36
N ARG A 110 22.39 -9.37 -17.75
CA ARG A 110 22.10 -10.37 -18.80
C ARG A 110 20.93 -11.26 -18.45
N SER A 111 20.79 -11.68 -17.19
CA SER A 111 19.64 -12.48 -16.74
C SER A 111 18.32 -11.72 -16.87
N VAL A 112 18.31 -10.40 -16.60
CA VAL A 112 17.13 -9.55 -16.80
C VAL A 112 16.81 -9.38 -18.30
N GLU A 113 17.84 -9.15 -19.12
CA GLU A 113 17.67 -9.07 -20.59
C GLU A 113 17.16 -10.39 -21.18
N ASP A 114 17.69 -11.54 -20.73
CA ASP A 114 17.23 -12.87 -21.17
C ASP A 114 15.76 -13.12 -20.82
N LEU A 115 15.31 -12.68 -19.63
CA LEU A 115 13.91 -12.77 -19.24
C LEU A 115 13.02 -12.03 -20.27
N ILE A 116 13.40 -10.79 -20.60
CA ILE A 116 12.62 -9.95 -21.51
C ILE A 116 12.67 -10.50 -22.95
N ILE A 117 13.83 -10.93 -23.43
CA ILE A 117 13.98 -11.53 -24.76
C ILE A 117 13.11 -12.79 -24.88
N SER A 118 13.11 -13.65 -23.85
CA SER A 118 12.27 -14.85 -23.82
C SER A 118 10.78 -14.48 -23.81
N ALA A 119 10.39 -13.47 -23.03
CA ALA A 119 9.01 -13.00 -22.98
C ALA A 119 8.55 -12.46 -24.35
N LEU A 120 9.36 -11.63 -24.99
CA LEU A 120 9.06 -11.09 -26.31
C LEU A 120 8.93 -12.17 -27.37
N GLY A 121 9.79 -13.21 -27.32
CA GLY A 121 9.68 -14.37 -28.21
C GLY A 121 8.36 -15.13 -28.05
N GLN A 122 7.90 -15.35 -26.79
CA GLN A 122 6.61 -15.99 -26.52
C GLN A 122 5.42 -15.12 -26.93
N LEU A 123 5.56 -13.80 -26.83
CA LEU A 123 4.54 -12.83 -27.21
C LEU A 123 4.48 -12.56 -28.74
N GLY A 124 5.30 -13.23 -29.54
CA GLY A 124 5.27 -13.13 -31.00
C GLY A 124 6.28 -12.18 -31.61
N LEU A 125 7.27 -11.69 -30.86
CA LEU A 125 8.37 -10.83 -31.35
C LEU A 125 9.74 -11.54 -31.18
N PRO A 126 10.07 -12.57 -32.01
CA PRO A 126 11.26 -13.39 -31.81
C PRO A 126 12.59 -12.72 -32.25
N ASN A 127 12.53 -11.64 -33.03
CA ASN A 127 13.71 -10.94 -33.56
C ASN A 127 14.32 -9.93 -32.56
N CYS A 128 14.19 -10.18 -31.26
CA CYS A 128 14.74 -9.39 -30.18
C CYS A 128 16.06 -9.92 -29.66
N GLY A 129 16.93 -9.02 -29.21
CA GLY A 129 18.23 -9.37 -28.68
C GLY A 129 18.96 -8.21 -28.02
N ARG A 130 20.27 -8.40 -27.82
CA ARG A 130 21.17 -7.42 -27.21
C ARG A 130 21.96 -6.64 -28.24
N LEU A 131 22.20 -5.38 -27.97
CA LEU A 131 23.16 -4.58 -28.69
C LEU A 131 24.41 -4.36 -27.82
N GLN A 132 25.58 -4.79 -28.30
CA GLN A 132 26.80 -4.99 -27.49
C GLN A 132 27.24 -3.76 -26.67
N LYS A 133 27.04 -2.54 -27.19
CA LYS A 133 27.43 -1.27 -26.54
C LYS A 133 26.34 -0.66 -25.67
N TYR A 134 25.09 -1.07 -25.82
CA TYR A 134 23.93 -0.39 -25.25
C TYR A 134 23.05 -1.36 -24.46
N PRO A 135 23.10 -1.36 -23.11
CA PRO A 135 22.24 -2.21 -22.28
C PRO A 135 20.77 -2.05 -22.59
N GLY A 136 20.01 -3.16 -22.49
CA GLY A 136 18.58 -3.24 -22.77
C GLY A 136 18.28 -4.27 -23.86
N VAL A 137 17.01 -4.35 -24.26
CA VAL A 137 16.54 -5.27 -25.29
C VAL A 137 16.15 -4.49 -26.53
N TRP A 138 16.57 -5.00 -27.66
CA TRP A 138 16.48 -4.34 -28.96
C TRP A 138 15.78 -5.24 -29.97
N VAL A 139 14.91 -4.65 -30.76
CA VAL A 139 14.35 -5.27 -31.96
C VAL A 139 15.38 -5.13 -33.09
N ASP A 140 15.56 -6.19 -33.85
CA ASP A 140 16.54 -6.28 -34.94
C ASP A 140 17.96 -5.79 -34.58
N PRO A 141 18.60 -6.31 -33.50
CA PRO A 141 19.84 -5.75 -32.94
C PRO A 141 21.02 -5.76 -33.92
N ASN A 142 20.96 -6.59 -34.95
CA ASN A 142 22.02 -6.73 -35.98
C ASN A 142 21.80 -5.84 -37.20
N LYS A 143 20.68 -5.10 -37.24
CA LYS A 143 20.37 -4.17 -38.35
C LYS A 143 20.75 -2.73 -38.00
N ARG A 144 20.89 -1.89 -39.01
CA ARG A 144 21.20 -0.46 -38.85
C ARG A 144 20.10 0.30 -38.10
N ASP A 145 18.86 -0.10 -38.28
CA ASP A 145 17.64 0.45 -37.71
C ASP A 145 17.22 -0.26 -36.39
N ALA A 146 18.18 -0.85 -35.70
CA ALA A 146 17.94 -1.42 -34.39
C ALA A 146 17.28 -0.42 -33.44
N ARG A 147 16.16 -0.80 -32.81
CA ARG A 147 15.34 0.06 -31.96
C ARG A 147 15.10 -0.58 -30.58
N LYS A 148 15.16 0.23 -29.54
CA LYS A 148 15.08 -0.24 -28.17
C LYS A 148 13.63 -0.44 -27.74
N ILE A 149 13.27 -1.66 -27.35
CA ILE A 149 11.94 -1.99 -26.83
C ILE A 149 11.91 -2.08 -25.30
N ALA A 150 13.05 -2.38 -24.65
CA ALA A 150 13.13 -2.38 -23.19
C ALA A 150 14.43 -1.77 -22.70
N ALA A 151 14.31 -0.90 -21.71
CA ALA A 151 15.43 -0.34 -20.96
C ALA A 151 15.74 -1.21 -19.72
N VAL A 152 17.04 -1.32 -19.37
CA VAL A 152 17.49 -2.00 -18.15
C VAL A 152 18.40 -1.05 -17.37
N GLY A 153 18.02 -0.78 -16.13
CA GLY A 153 18.79 0.06 -15.22
C GLY A 153 18.71 -0.49 -13.80
N VAL A 154 19.76 -1.15 -13.34
CA VAL A 154 19.78 -1.85 -12.05
C VAL A 154 20.76 -1.22 -11.07
N ARG A 155 20.57 -1.52 -9.79
CA ARG A 155 21.54 -1.34 -8.73
C ARG A 155 21.77 -2.68 -8.03
N LEU A 156 23.03 -3.03 -7.82
CA LEU A 156 23.44 -4.22 -7.07
C LEU A 156 24.39 -3.78 -5.96
N THR A 157 24.01 -3.97 -4.73
CA THR A 157 24.80 -3.60 -3.56
C THR A 157 24.62 -4.63 -2.46
N ARG A 158 25.69 -5.04 -1.82
CA ARG A 158 25.70 -6.08 -0.76
C ARG A 158 25.03 -7.39 -1.18
N GLY A 159 25.16 -7.77 -2.45
CA GLY A 159 24.55 -8.99 -2.99
C GLY A 159 23.04 -8.90 -3.23
N ARG A 160 22.41 -7.75 -3.02
CA ARG A 160 20.97 -7.56 -3.25
C ARG A 160 20.72 -6.56 -4.38
N THR A 161 19.65 -6.79 -5.15
CA THR A 161 19.31 -5.99 -6.33
C THR A 161 18.22 -4.99 -6.05
N MET A 162 18.20 -3.88 -6.79
CA MET A 162 17.14 -2.88 -6.86
C MET A 162 16.98 -2.38 -8.30
N HIS A 163 15.87 -1.68 -8.55
CA HIS A 163 15.45 -1.26 -9.87
C HIS A 163 15.31 -2.46 -10.80
N GLY A 164 15.41 -2.29 -12.11
CA GLY A 164 15.22 -3.43 -13.00
C GLY A 164 15.05 -3.02 -14.46
N PHE A 165 13.87 -3.23 -15.00
CA PHE A 165 13.58 -3.03 -16.42
C PHE A 165 12.29 -2.26 -16.65
N ALA A 166 12.19 -1.72 -17.87
CA ALA A 166 10.98 -1.09 -18.39
C ALA A 166 10.77 -1.57 -19.83
N LEU A 167 9.68 -2.32 -20.06
CA LEU A 167 9.28 -2.87 -21.34
C LEU A 167 8.13 -2.04 -21.93
N ASN A 168 8.32 -1.49 -23.10
CA ASN A 168 7.31 -0.71 -23.81
C ASN A 168 6.26 -1.66 -24.43
N VAL A 169 5.06 -1.68 -23.83
CA VAL A 169 3.92 -2.43 -24.37
C VAL A 169 3.13 -1.53 -25.31
N LYS A 170 2.53 -0.47 -24.80
CA LYS A 170 1.78 0.54 -25.56
C LYS A 170 1.83 1.90 -24.80
N PRO A 171 3.04 2.44 -24.49
CA PRO A 171 3.13 3.77 -23.90
C PRO A 171 2.89 4.86 -24.96
N ASP A 172 2.66 6.09 -24.51
CA ASP A 172 2.72 7.25 -25.38
C ASP A 172 4.20 7.52 -25.72
N MET A 173 4.57 7.23 -26.96
CA MET A 173 5.97 7.32 -27.43
C MET A 173 6.46 8.76 -27.56
N SER A 174 5.58 9.76 -27.63
CA SER A 174 5.95 11.19 -27.73
C SER A 174 6.78 11.69 -26.54
N TYR A 175 6.64 11.06 -25.37
CA TYR A 175 7.46 11.38 -24.20
C TYR A 175 8.94 11.03 -24.38
N PHE A 176 9.27 10.07 -25.24
CA PHE A 176 10.67 9.76 -25.55
C PHE A 176 11.35 10.83 -26.41
N ASP A 177 10.57 11.64 -27.16
CA ASP A 177 11.10 12.76 -27.94
C ASP A 177 11.56 13.92 -27.04
N ALA A 178 11.10 13.97 -25.79
CA ALA A 178 11.50 14.95 -24.80
C ALA A 178 12.88 14.70 -24.16
N ILE A 179 13.52 13.57 -24.47
CA ILE A 179 14.81 13.17 -23.89
C ILE A 179 15.73 12.59 -24.97
N VAL A 180 17.03 12.50 -24.66
CA VAL A 180 17.96 11.61 -25.36
C VAL A 180 18.01 10.29 -24.58
N PRO A 181 17.24 9.25 -24.97
CA PRO A 181 17.07 8.06 -24.16
C PRO A 181 18.41 7.36 -23.91
N CYS A 182 18.80 7.23 -22.63
CA CYS A 182 20.08 6.65 -22.22
C CYS A 182 21.32 7.32 -22.83
N GLY A 183 21.23 8.58 -23.27
CA GLY A 183 22.31 9.30 -23.96
C GLY A 183 22.60 8.78 -25.39
N ILE A 184 21.70 7.99 -25.99
CA ILE A 184 21.89 7.37 -27.30
C ILE A 184 21.20 8.21 -28.37
N LYS A 185 21.99 8.92 -29.20
CA LYS A 185 21.47 9.88 -30.20
C LYS A 185 21.16 9.24 -31.57
N ASP A 186 21.71 8.07 -31.87
CA ASP A 186 21.70 7.41 -33.16
C ASP A 186 20.75 6.23 -33.28
N LYS A 187 19.91 5.99 -32.25
CA LYS A 187 18.98 4.86 -32.18
C LYS A 187 17.61 5.31 -31.69
N SER A 188 16.58 4.69 -32.21
CA SER A 188 15.19 4.92 -31.82
C SER A 188 14.71 4.00 -30.69
N VAL A 189 13.56 4.33 -30.14
CA VAL A 189 12.81 3.53 -29.18
C VAL A 189 11.55 3.01 -29.89
N THR A 190 11.06 1.84 -29.49
CA THR A 190 9.84 1.24 -30.02
C THR A 190 9.01 0.59 -28.90
N SER A 191 7.84 0.07 -29.25
CA SER A 191 6.93 -0.63 -28.36
C SER A 191 6.32 -1.86 -29.04
N LEU A 192 5.70 -2.79 -28.29
CA LEU A 192 4.98 -3.91 -28.88
C LEU A 192 3.91 -3.44 -29.87
N SER A 193 3.17 -2.38 -29.53
CA SER A 193 2.14 -1.81 -30.39
C SER A 193 2.71 -1.23 -31.68
N GLU A 194 3.87 -0.54 -31.65
CA GLU A 194 4.55 -0.04 -32.86
C GLU A 194 5.14 -1.15 -33.72
N GLU A 195 5.49 -2.30 -33.12
CA GLU A 195 5.89 -3.50 -33.84
C GLU A 195 4.69 -4.32 -34.38
N GLY A 196 3.47 -3.77 -34.28
CA GLY A 196 2.25 -4.36 -34.80
C GLY A 196 1.58 -5.41 -33.92
N LEU A 197 1.98 -5.49 -32.64
CA LEU A 197 1.46 -6.46 -31.69
C LEU A 197 0.52 -5.79 -30.66
N GLU A 198 -0.77 -6.03 -30.79
CA GLU A 198 -1.79 -5.55 -29.87
C GLU A 198 -2.00 -6.55 -28.73
N ILE A 199 -1.11 -6.53 -27.74
CA ILE A 199 -1.11 -7.44 -26.59
C ILE A 199 -1.52 -6.69 -25.33
N SER A 200 -2.36 -7.33 -24.50
CA SER A 200 -2.81 -6.73 -23.25
C SER A 200 -1.67 -6.70 -22.21
N MET A 201 -1.68 -5.68 -21.32
CA MET A 201 -0.73 -5.62 -20.20
C MET A 201 -0.84 -6.87 -19.31
N LEU A 202 -2.04 -7.43 -19.12
CA LEU A 202 -2.24 -8.66 -18.35
C LEU A 202 -1.47 -9.83 -18.95
N GLU A 203 -1.53 -10.00 -20.25
CA GLU A 203 -0.83 -11.08 -20.96
C GLU A 203 0.69 -10.92 -20.84
N VAL A 204 1.21 -9.71 -21.00
CA VAL A 204 2.64 -9.43 -20.80
C VAL A 204 3.08 -9.71 -19.36
N VAL A 205 2.28 -9.29 -18.37
CA VAL A 205 2.56 -9.56 -16.95
C VAL A 205 2.54 -11.06 -16.66
N ASN A 206 1.60 -11.81 -17.22
CA ASN A 206 1.54 -13.28 -17.05
C ASN A 206 2.78 -13.96 -17.62
N THR A 207 3.14 -13.65 -18.86
CA THR A 207 4.31 -14.22 -19.53
C THR A 207 5.61 -13.91 -18.77
N VAL A 208 5.79 -12.67 -18.34
CA VAL A 208 6.97 -12.25 -17.55
C VAL A 208 6.98 -12.96 -16.20
N SER A 209 5.84 -13.11 -15.54
CA SER A 209 5.73 -13.79 -14.23
C SER A 209 6.10 -15.25 -14.30
N GLU A 210 5.62 -15.97 -15.31
CA GLU A 210 5.93 -17.38 -15.54
C GLU A 210 7.43 -17.58 -15.76
N LEU A 211 8.02 -16.82 -16.68
CA LEU A 211 9.46 -16.91 -16.98
C LEU A 211 10.33 -16.48 -15.79
N ALA A 212 9.90 -15.48 -15.01
CA ALA A 212 10.62 -15.07 -13.81
C ALA A 212 10.56 -16.15 -12.72
N THR A 213 9.43 -16.86 -12.59
CA THR A 213 9.25 -17.97 -11.66
C THR A 213 10.26 -19.09 -11.94
N GLU A 214 10.44 -19.45 -13.20
CA GLU A 214 11.42 -20.44 -13.61
C GLU A 214 12.86 -19.96 -13.36
N ARG A 215 13.14 -18.71 -13.70
CA ARG A 215 14.50 -18.14 -13.69
C ARG A 215 15.01 -17.81 -12.29
N TRP A 216 14.16 -17.25 -11.43
CA TRP A 216 14.54 -16.71 -10.11
C TRP A 216 13.84 -17.37 -8.93
N GLY A 217 12.74 -18.11 -9.18
CA GLY A 217 11.95 -18.80 -8.16
C GLY A 217 12.10 -20.31 -8.16
N SER A 218 13.00 -20.87 -8.99
CA SER A 218 13.19 -22.34 -9.13
C SER A 218 11.88 -23.09 -9.39
N GLY A 219 11.01 -22.50 -10.21
CA GLY A 219 9.70 -23.04 -10.55
C GLY A 219 8.61 -22.81 -9.48
N GLN A 220 8.89 -22.00 -8.44
CA GLN A 220 7.92 -21.68 -7.40
C GLN A 220 7.76 -20.18 -7.23
N ALA A 221 6.51 -19.70 -7.22
CA ALA A 221 6.19 -18.31 -6.94
C ALA A 221 4.93 -18.19 -6.08
N ARG A 222 4.87 -17.09 -5.34
CA ARG A 222 3.66 -16.62 -4.65
C ARG A 222 3.25 -15.32 -5.32
N ARG A 223 2.13 -15.35 -6.05
CA ARG A 223 1.67 -14.19 -6.79
C ARG A 223 0.43 -13.58 -6.15
N MET A 224 0.44 -12.26 -5.94
CA MET A 224 -0.72 -11.47 -5.58
C MET A 224 -0.83 -10.24 -6.49
N ASP A 225 -2.01 -10.01 -6.98
CA ASP A 225 -2.30 -8.92 -7.91
C ASP A 225 -3.34 -7.97 -7.30
N VAL A 226 -3.13 -6.66 -7.45
CA VAL A 226 -4.24 -5.72 -7.33
C VAL A 226 -5.22 -5.95 -8.48
N SER A 227 -6.50 -5.64 -8.27
CA SER A 227 -7.54 -5.87 -9.28
C SER A 227 -7.18 -5.22 -10.60
N TRP A 228 -7.24 -5.98 -11.68
CA TRP A 228 -7.08 -5.48 -13.05
C TRP A 228 -8.22 -4.52 -13.40
N ARG A 229 -7.91 -3.47 -14.17
CA ARG A 229 -8.96 -2.65 -14.78
C ARG A 229 -9.59 -3.48 -15.89
N THR A 230 -10.83 -3.87 -15.69
CA THR A 230 -11.64 -4.45 -16.78
C THR A 230 -12.13 -3.30 -17.67
N THR A 231 -11.94 -3.40 -18.97
CA THR A 231 -12.73 -2.65 -19.94
C THR A 231 -14.19 -3.04 -19.75
N GLN A 232 -15.12 -2.14 -20.02
CA GLN A 232 -16.56 -2.23 -19.69
C GLN A 232 -17.29 -3.56 -20.01
N ASN A 233 -16.66 -4.49 -20.73
CA ASN A 233 -17.27 -5.77 -21.14
C ASN A 233 -16.76 -7.02 -20.40
N GLU A 234 -15.73 -6.90 -19.56
CA GLU A 234 -15.27 -8.02 -18.73
C GLU A 234 -15.68 -7.79 -17.29
N LEU A 235 -16.85 -8.28 -16.95
CA LEU A 235 -17.35 -8.30 -15.58
C LEU A 235 -16.38 -9.12 -14.71
N SER A 236 -15.94 -8.53 -13.58
CA SER A 236 -15.28 -9.24 -12.49
C SER A 236 -15.93 -10.61 -12.24
N PRO A 237 -15.18 -11.67 -11.86
CA PRO A 237 -15.77 -12.96 -11.48
C PRO A 237 -16.93 -12.83 -10.49
N PHE A 238 -16.95 -11.74 -9.68
CA PHE A 238 -18.06 -11.42 -8.78
C PHE A 238 -19.31 -10.84 -9.45
N SER A 239 -19.24 -10.43 -10.71
CA SER A 239 -20.39 -9.93 -11.48
C SER A 239 -21.08 -10.97 -12.35
N ARG A 240 -20.51 -12.18 -12.51
CA ARG A 240 -21.08 -13.29 -13.28
C ARG A 240 -21.48 -14.51 -12.45
N GLY A 241 -21.22 -14.52 -11.16
CA GLY A 241 -21.67 -15.60 -10.29
C GLY A 241 -23.11 -15.35 -9.84
N LYS A 242 -24.10 -16.04 -10.45
CA LYS A 242 -25.30 -16.42 -9.71
C LYS A 242 -24.85 -17.43 -8.65
N GLY A 243 -24.32 -16.95 -7.53
CA GLY A 243 -24.35 -17.73 -6.32
C GLY A 243 -25.81 -17.89 -5.87
N PRO A 244 -26.15 -18.91 -5.10
CA PRO A 244 -27.50 -19.07 -4.56
C PRO A 244 -27.75 -17.90 -3.56
N GLY A 245 -28.48 -16.88 -4.04
CA GLY A 245 -28.79 -15.65 -3.35
C GLY A 245 -28.32 -14.44 -4.17
N GLY A 246 -29.20 -13.94 -5.02
CA GLY A 246 -28.93 -12.84 -5.96
C GLY A 246 -28.36 -11.62 -5.26
N ILE A 247 -27.13 -11.28 -5.57
CA ILE A 247 -26.47 -10.03 -5.15
C ILE A 247 -27.14 -8.89 -5.91
N PRO A 248 -27.70 -7.87 -5.23
CA PRO A 248 -28.19 -6.68 -5.92
C PRO A 248 -27.04 -6.00 -6.67
N LYS A 249 -27.29 -5.61 -7.91
CA LYS A 249 -26.32 -4.85 -8.72
C LYS A 249 -25.96 -3.55 -8.01
N VAL A 250 -24.77 -3.49 -7.40
CA VAL A 250 -24.16 -2.26 -6.85
C VAL A 250 -23.65 -1.35 -7.98
N ASN A 251 -23.78 -1.74 -9.24
CA ASN A 251 -22.98 -1.22 -10.35
C ASN A 251 -23.60 -0.08 -11.17
N GLN A 252 -24.77 0.46 -10.84
CA GLN A 252 -25.32 1.54 -11.68
C GLN A 252 -25.11 2.97 -11.17
N SER A 253 -24.60 3.15 -9.95
CA SER A 253 -24.39 4.51 -9.38
C SER A 253 -22.95 4.98 -9.33
N ILE A 254 -21.97 4.17 -9.74
CA ILE A 254 -20.54 4.52 -9.72
C ILE A 254 -20.04 4.98 -11.10
N GLU A 255 -20.75 4.66 -12.18
CA GLU A 255 -20.31 4.99 -13.56
C GLU A 255 -20.66 6.42 -14.03
N GLU A 256 -21.52 7.13 -13.31
CA GLU A 256 -21.92 8.52 -13.63
C GLU A 256 -21.41 9.56 -12.64
N LEU A 257 -20.34 9.32 -11.94
CA LEU A 257 -19.74 10.34 -11.09
C LEU A 257 -18.90 11.31 -11.95
N ASP A 258 -19.57 12.33 -12.47
CA ASP A 258 -18.97 13.62 -12.81
C ASP A 258 -18.05 14.03 -11.65
N PRO A 259 -16.75 14.28 -11.88
CA PRO A 259 -15.83 14.71 -10.83
C PRO A 259 -16.29 15.95 -10.06
N ASN A 260 -17.29 16.69 -10.58
CA ASN A 260 -17.92 17.86 -9.97
C ASN A 260 -19.25 17.58 -9.26
N LYS A 261 -19.82 16.36 -9.37
CA LYS A 261 -21.05 15.95 -8.66
C LYS A 261 -20.79 14.81 -7.71
N ARG A 262 -20.20 15.09 -6.57
CA ARG A 262 -20.11 14.16 -5.44
C ARG A 262 -21.39 14.22 -4.63
N THR A 263 -22.31 13.31 -4.87
CA THR A 263 -23.49 13.14 -4.01
C THR A 263 -23.66 11.68 -3.67
N VAL A 264 -22.94 11.23 -2.63
CA VAL A 264 -23.36 10.04 -1.89
C VAL A 264 -23.93 10.53 -0.58
N THR A 265 -25.22 10.78 -0.55
CA THR A 265 -25.92 11.19 0.65
C THR A 265 -26.24 9.96 1.49
N ILE A 266 -25.35 9.60 2.43
CA ILE A 266 -25.67 8.65 3.49
C ILE A 266 -26.14 9.46 4.71
N GLY A 267 -27.30 10.07 4.59
CA GLY A 267 -27.92 10.77 5.71
C GLY A 267 -28.73 9.80 6.57
N ARG A 268 -28.72 10.00 7.88
CA ARG A 268 -29.55 9.26 8.87
C ARG A 268 -31.07 9.21 8.54
N LYS A 269 -31.57 9.97 7.57
CA LYS A 269 -33.00 10.04 7.20
C LYS A 269 -33.43 9.06 6.10
N SER A 270 -32.53 8.46 5.29
CA SER A 270 -32.90 7.54 4.22
C SER A 270 -33.05 6.08 4.67
N ALA A 271 -32.59 5.72 5.86
CA ALA A 271 -32.68 4.36 6.39
C ALA A 271 -34.10 3.88 6.72
N ARG A 272 -35.10 4.74 6.60
CA ARG A 272 -36.50 4.40 6.93
C ARG A 272 -37.37 3.95 5.76
N GLU A 273 -36.93 4.17 4.50
CA GLU A 273 -37.85 4.06 3.34
C GLU A 273 -37.63 2.89 2.38
N LYS A 274 -36.62 2.06 2.51
CA LYS A 274 -36.50 0.85 1.70
C LYS A 274 -36.01 -0.36 2.52
N ARG A 275 -36.88 -0.92 3.34
CA ARG A 275 -36.75 -2.32 3.76
C ARG A 275 -37.13 -3.23 2.58
N ALA A 276 -36.23 -3.42 1.62
CA ALA A 276 -36.21 -4.67 0.90
C ALA A 276 -35.60 -5.71 1.86
N GLU A 277 -36.26 -6.82 2.07
CA GLU A 277 -35.82 -7.95 2.87
C GLU A 277 -34.54 -8.56 2.29
N VAL A 278 -33.41 -7.93 2.60
CA VAL A 278 -32.13 -8.63 2.57
C VAL A 278 -32.06 -9.35 3.91
N ALA A 279 -32.09 -10.68 3.90
CA ALA A 279 -31.91 -11.49 5.08
C ALA A 279 -30.62 -11.01 5.78
N ILE A 280 -30.78 -10.34 6.93
CA ILE A 280 -29.63 -9.94 7.76
C ILE A 280 -29.11 -11.24 8.33
N GLU A 281 -27.99 -11.70 7.79
CA GLU A 281 -27.34 -12.89 8.29
C GLU A 281 -27.06 -12.72 9.77
N ARG A 282 -27.55 -13.64 10.61
CA ARG A 282 -27.45 -13.54 12.05
C ARG A 282 -25.99 -13.59 12.46
N LYS A 283 -25.52 -12.54 13.17
CA LYS A 283 -24.15 -12.49 13.71
C LYS A 283 -23.90 -13.72 14.60
N PRO A 284 -22.76 -14.42 14.43
CA PRO A 284 -22.36 -15.52 15.29
C PRO A 284 -22.26 -15.12 16.76
N ASP A 285 -22.38 -16.07 17.66
CA ASP A 285 -22.38 -15.81 19.11
C ASP A 285 -21.05 -15.18 19.62
N TRP A 286 -19.92 -15.49 18.97
CA TRP A 286 -18.61 -14.91 19.31
C TRP A 286 -18.43 -13.43 18.90
N ILE A 287 -19.39 -12.83 18.18
CA ILE A 287 -19.42 -11.39 17.81
C ILE A 287 -20.28 -10.58 18.80
N ARG A 288 -20.66 -11.13 19.92
CA ARG A 288 -21.48 -10.42 20.91
C ARG A 288 -20.61 -9.69 21.92
N VAL A 289 -20.93 -8.42 22.16
CA VAL A 289 -20.28 -7.57 23.16
C VAL A 289 -21.24 -7.30 24.31
N LYS A 290 -20.76 -7.38 25.52
CA LYS A 290 -21.49 -6.89 26.71
C LYS A 290 -21.35 -5.38 26.76
N ALA A 291 -22.45 -4.63 26.64
CA ALA A 291 -22.45 -3.18 26.81
C ALA A 291 -22.39 -2.84 28.30
N ASP A 292 -21.27 -2.30 28.76
CA ASP A 292 -21.15 -1.76 30.11
C ASP A 292 -21.19 -0.22 30.06
N MET A 293 -22.38 0.36 30.35
CA MET A 293 -22.59 1.81 30.39
C MET A 293 -22.37 2.37 31.81
N GLY A 294 -21.34 1.91 32.50
CA GLY A 294 -20.99 2.31 33.87
C GLY A 294 -20.78 3.82 34.05
N PRO A 295 -20.56 4.28 35.31
CA PRO A 295 -20.38 5.72 35.61
C PRO A 295 -19.24 6.35 34.80
N LYS A 296 -18.10 5.67 34.69
CA LYS A 296 -16.90 6.14 33.96
C LYS A 296 -17.17 6.41 32.49
N TYR A 297 -17.89 5.50 31.81
CA TYR A 297 -18.30 5.70 30.42
C TYR A 297 -19.18 6.97 30.25
N ARG A 298 -20.14 7.18 31.16
CA ARG A 298 -21.05 8.34 31.10
C ARG A 298 -20.32 9.67 31.33
N GLU A 299 -19.35 9.69 32.24
CA GLU A 299 -18.50 10.85 32.53
C GLU A 299 -17.64 11.21 31.31
N LEU A 300 -16.95 10.23 30.73
CA LEU A 300 -16.14 10.43 29.51
C LEU A 300 -16.99 10.95 28.35
N LYS A 301 -18.16 10.37 28.14
CA LYS A 301 -19.10 10.82 27.11
C LYS A 301 -19.56 12.27 27.33
N LYS A 302 -19.78 12.67 28.57
CA LYS A 302 -20.12 14.06 28.92
C LYS A 302 -18.96 15.01 28.64
N SER A 303 -17.73 14.65 29.02
CA SER A 303 -16.52 15.43 28.77
C SER A 303 -16.28 15.65 27.28
N MET A 304 -16.43 14.62 26.44
CA MET A 304 -16.31 14.73 24.99
C MET A 304 -17.29 15.73 24.39
N ARG A 305 -18.55 15.69 24.83
CA ARG A 305 -19.58 16.64 24.36
C ARG A 305 -19.31 18.07 24.81
N THR A 306 -18.82 18.25 26.04
CA THR A 306 -18.51 19.58 26.59
C THR A 306 -17.33 20.22 25.85
N LEU A 307 -16.39 19.43 25.38
CA LEU A 307 -15.21 19.87 24.63
C LEU A 307 -15.45 19.90 23.10
N GLU A 308 -16.68 19.63 22.66
CA GLU A 308 -17.01 19.56 21.21
C GLU A 308 -16.05 18.67 20.43
N LEU A 309 -15.69 17.51 21.01
CA LEU A 309 -14.80 16.54 20.41
C LEU A 309 -15.56 15.30 19.95
N THR A 310 -15.14 14.78 18.81
CA THR A 310 -15.67 13.56 18.20
C THR A 310 -14.71 12.41 18.41
N THR A 311 -15.24 11.22 18.78
CA THR A 311 -14.45 10.00 18.84
C THR A 311 -14.88 9.04 17.75
N VAL A 312 -13.90 8.38 17.13
CA VAL A 312 -14.17 7.27 16.19
C VAL A 312 -14.94 6.15 16.87
N CYS A 313 -14.74 5.97 18.17
CA CYS A 313 -15.46 4.97 18.95
C CYS A 313 -16.98 5.17 18.90
N GLU A 314 -17.46 6.42 18.91
CA GLU A 314 -18.88 6.73 18.77
C GLU A 314 -19.34 6.73 17.30
N GLU A 315 -18.60 7.41 16.41
CA GLU A 315 -18.99 7.58 15.01
C GLU A 315 -18.94 6.26 14.23
N ALA A 316 -17.95 5.40 14.48
CA ALA A 316 -17.86 4.09 13.85
C ALA A 316 -18.68 2.99 14.55
N GLY A 317 -19.37 3.32 15.66
CA GLY A 317 -20.12 2.33 16.45
C GLY A 317 -19.22 1.19 16.95
N CYS A 318 -18.05 1.54 17.49
CA CYS A 318 -17.03 0.57 17.88
C CYS A 318 -17.56 -0.35 19.00
N PRO A 319 -17.47 -1.69 18.85
CA PRO A 319 -17.94 -2.62 19.86
C PRO A 319 -17.14 -2.55 21.17
N ASN A 320 -15.90 -2.09 21.14
CA ASN A 320 -14.97 -2.10 22.27
C ASN A 320 -14.95 -0.80 23.07
N ILE A 321 -15.83 0.17 22.74
CA ILE A 321 -15.84 1.51 23.37
C ILE A 321 -15.88 1.43 24.90
N PHE A 322 -16.65 0.50 25.46
CA PHE A 322 -16.83 0.37 26.90
C PHE A 322 -15.57 -0.12 27.60
N GLU A 323 -14.86 -1.06 26.97
CA GLU A 323 -13.62 -1.66 27.49
C GLU A 323 -12.46 -0.66 27.35
N CYS A 324 -12.22 -0.12 26.16
CA CYS A 324 -11.14 0.84 25.90
C CYS A 324 -11.22 2.07 26.81
N TRP A 325 -12.40 2.66 26.93
CA TRP A 325 -12.60 3.82 27.81
C TRP A 325 -12.44 3.44 29.27
N GLY A 326 -12.85 2.22 29.66
CA GLY A 326 -12.61 1.67 31.00
C GLY A 326 -11.11 1.55 31.35
N GLN A 327 -10.28 1.24 30.36
CA GLN A 327 -8.82 1.04 30.48
C GLN A 327 -8.01 2.35 30.24
N GLY A 328 -8.65 3.50 30.06
CA GLY A 328 -7.96 4.78 29.87
C GLY A 328 -7.36 4.98 28.48
N THR A 329 -7.90 4.30 27.45
CA THR A 329 -7.54 4.51 26.04
C THR A 329 -8.71 5.11 25.28
N ALA A 330 -8.49 6.24 24.61
CA ALA A 330 -9.51 6.87 23.75
C ALA A 330 -8.91 7.19 22.37
N THR A 331 -9.77 7.12 21.34
CA THR A 331 -9.41 7.45 19.97
C THR A 331 -10.14 8.71 19.53
N PHE A 332 -9.40 9.82 19.45
CA PHE A 332 -9.89 11.11 18.99
C PHE A 332 -9.89 11.17 17.46
N MET A 333 -10.99 11.68 16.89
CA MET A 333 -11.08 11.95 15.45
C MET A 333 -10.71 13.39 15.18
N ALA A 334 -9.64 13.61 14.44
CA ALA A 334 -9.11 14.93 14.10
C ALA A 334 -9.47 15.34 12.67
N LEU A 335 -9.36 16.65 12.38
CA LEU A 335 -9.67 17.29 11.10
C LEU A 335 -11.17 17.33 10.77
N GLY A 336 -12.01 17.23 11.81
CA GLY A 336 -13.46 17.23 11.70
C GLY A 336 -14.08 15.85 11.41
N GLU A 337 -15.39 15.85 11.11
CA GLU A 337 -16.21 14.64 11.02
C GLU A 337 -16.43 14.14 9.57
N ARG A 338 -15.87 14.83 8.55
CA ARG A 338 -16.14 14.55 7.14
C ARG A 338 -14.89 14.19 6.38
N CYS A 339 -14.94 13.05 5.70
CA CYS A 339 -13.84 12.51 4.93
C CYS A 339 -14.01 12.80 3.43
N THR A 340 -12.92 13.12 2.74
CA THR A 340 -12.93 13.28 1.27
C THR A 340 -13.01 11.96 0.51
N ARG A 341 -12.91 10.81 1.21
CA ARG A 341 -12.89 9.47 0.61
C ARG A 341 -14.08 8.64 1.07
N ALA A 342 -14.61 7.82 0.15
CA ALA A 342 -15.74 6.92 0.40
C ALA A 342 -15.27 5.45 0.38
N CYS A 343 -14.72 4.99 1.48
CA CYS A 343 -14.35 3.56 1.64
C CYS A 343 -15.61 2.72 1.87
N GLY A 344 -15.72 1.55 1.19
CA GLY A 344 -16.92 0.73 1.20
C GLY A 344 -17.31 0.11 2.54
N PHE A 345 -16.45 0.22 3.55
CA PHE A 345 -16.66 -0.29 4.90
C PHE A 345 -16.93 0.79 5.95
N CYS A 346 -16.67 2.07 5.62
CA CYS A 346 -16.56 3.16 6.59
C CYS A 346 -17.85 3.95 6.74
N LEU A 347 -18.30 4.20 7.98
CA LEU A 347 -19.52 4.94 8.30
C LEU A 347 -19.31 6.47 8.35
N VAL A 348 -18.07 6.94 8.28
CA VAL A 348 -17.73 8.38 8.36
C VAL A 348 -18.44 9.16 7.23
N ASP A 349 -18.97 10.33 7.56
CA ASP A 349 -19.65 11.24 6.62
C ASP A 349 -18.70 11.66 5.48
N THR A 350 -19.20 11.57 4.23
CA THR A 350 -18.44 11.91 3.03
C THR A 350 -18.92 13.19 2.33
N ARG A 351 -19.78 13.96 2.97
CA ARG A 351 -20.15 15.30 2.49
C ARG A 351 -18.93 16.22 2.47
N LYS A 352 -19.05 17.38 1.80
CA LYS A 352 -17.95 18.35 1.74
C LYS A 352 -17.42 18.68 3.15
N PRO A 353 -16.11 18.50 3.39
CA PRO A 353 -15.51 18.82 4.68
C PRO A 353 -15.64 20.29 5.04
N GLU A 354 -15.71 20.56 6.32
CA GLU A 354 -15.70 21.91 6.88
C GLU A 354 -14.28 22.46 6.96
N LYS A 355 -14.17 23.76 7.23
CA LYS A 355 -12.86 24.39 7.48
C LYS A 355 -12.21 23.74 8.71
N ILE A 356 -10.89 23.67 8.71
CA ILE A 356 -10.12 23.19 9.88
C ILE A 356 -10.39 24.14 11.05
N ASP A 357 -10.66 23.54 12.20
CA ASP A 357 -10.78 24.26 13.45
C ASP A 357 -9.41 24.39 14.13
N ALA A 358 -8.86 25.59 14.13
CA ALA A 358 -7.58 25.89 14.77
C ALA A 358 -7.57 25.65 16.30
N GLY A 359 -8.73 25.54 16.95
CA GLY A 359 -8.84 25.25 18.37
C GLY A 359 -8.82 23.76 18.71
N GLU A 360 -9.00 22.88 17.73
CA GLU A 360 -9.07 21.42 17.92
C GLU A 360 -7.83 20.83 18.63
N PRO A 361 -6.58 21.20 18.31
CA PRO A 361 -5.40 20.66 18.99
C PRO A 361 -5.42 20.89 20.50
N LYS A 362 -5.74 22.09 20.95
CA LYS A 362 -5.82 22.43 22.38
C LYS A 362 -6.95 21.70 23.09
N ARG A 363 -8.10 21.53 22.43
CA ARG A 363 -9.24 20.79 23.01
C ARG A 363 -8.92 19.33 23.18
N ILE A 364 -8.26 18.69 22.19
CA ILE A 364 -7.80 17.30 22.30
C ILE A 364 -6.79 17.17 23.45
N ALA A 365 -5.79 18.05 23.54
CA ALA A 365 -4.81 18.05 24.64
C ALA A 365 -5.47 18.20 26.01
N THR A 366 -6.49 19.06 26.12
CA THR A 366 -7.29 19.25 27.33
C THR A 366 -8.08 18.00 27.68
N ALA A 367 -8.70 17.33 26.70
CA ALA A 367 -9.44 16.10 26.92
C ALA A 367 -8.52 14.97 27.40
N VAL A 368 -7.36 14.80 26.80
CA VAL A 368 -6.33 13.83 27.24
C VAL A 368 -5.97 14.05 28.72
N LYS A 369 -5.78 15.33 29.12
CA LYS A 369 -5.50 15.70 30.51
C LYS A 369 -6.64 15.41 31.47
N GLN A 370 -7.85 15.82 31.11
CA GLN A 370 -9.04 15.59 31.95
C GLN A 370 -9.35 14.11 32.13
N MET A 371 -9.08 13.31 31.12
CA MET A 371 -9.27 11.86 31.15
C MET A 371 -8.13 11.10 31.84
N GLY A 372 -7.00 11.77 32.13
CA GLY A 372 -5.81 11.16 32.70
C GLY A 372 -5.24 10.03 31.82
N LEU A 373 -5.26 10.21 30.48
CA LEU A 373 -4.85 9.16 29.58
C LEU A 373 -3.33 8.96 29.61
N GLU A 374 -2.89 7.73 29.78
CA GLU A 374 -1.50 7.34 29.62
C GLU A 374 -1.15 7.06 28.14
N TYR A 375 -2.17 6.79 27.33
CA TYR A 375 -2.04 6.48 25.91
C TYR A 375 -3.18 7.14 25.11
N ALA A 376 -2.85 8.05 24.20
CA ALA A 376 -3.80 8.75 23.36
C ALA A 376 -3.67 8.29 21.90
N VAL A 377 -4.76 7.85 21.30
CA VAL A 377 -4.81 7.53 19.87
C VAL A 377 -5.48 8.69 19.13
N ILE A 378 -4.79 9.28 18.18
CA ILE A 378 -5.28 10.33 17.30
C ILE A 378 -5.48 9.73 15.91
N THR A 379 -6.70 9.76 15.40
CA THR A 379 -6.96 9.37 14.02
C THR A 379 -7.44 10.56 13.20
N MET A 380 -7.22 10.53 11.90
CA MET A 380 -7.67 11.59 11.00
C MET A 380 -8.61 11.08 9.93
N VAL A 381 -9.56 11.92 9.53
CA VAL A 381 -10.26 11.73 8.25
C VAL A 381 -9.33 12.12 7.09
N ALA A 382 -9.50 11.54 5.91
CA ALA A 382 -8.75 12.00 4.74
C ALA A 382 -9.23 13.38 4.32
N ARG A 383 -8.29 14.30 4.09
CA ARG A 383 -8.51 15.68 3.70
C ARG A 383 -7.77 16.00 2.40
N ASP A 384 -8.12 15.27 1.34
CA ASP A 384 -7.53 15.46 0.00
C ASP A 384 -7.81 16.86 -0.59
N ASP A 385 -8.70 17.63 0.04
CA ASP A 385 -9.01 19.03 -0.25
C ASP A 385 -7.97 20.02 0.30
N LEU A 386 -7.12 19.59 1.24
CA LEU A 386 -6.04 20.40 1.80
C LEU A 386 -4.73 20.17 1.03
N THR A 387 -3.90 21.19 0.97
CA THR A 387 -2.60 21.12 0.27
C THR A 387 -1.66 20.09 0.85
N ASP A 388 -1.64 19.94 2.17
CA ASP A 388 -0.79 18.98 2.91
C ASP A 388 -1.58 17.78 3.47
N GLY A 389 -2.81 17.57 3.02
CA GLY A 389 -3.67 16.49 3.51
C GLY A 389 -4.01 16.56 4.99
N GLY A 390 -3.69 17.66 5.69
CA GLY A 390 -3.87 17.85 7.12
C GLY A 390 -2.65 17.49 7.98
N ALA A 391 -1.48 17.25 7.38
CA ALA A 391 -0.26 16.86 8.09
C ALA A 391 0.17 17.88 9.14
N SER A 392 0.12 19.17 8.81
CA SER A 392 0.49 20.25 9.75
C SER A 392 -0.42 20.29 10.97
N HIS A 393 -1.70 20.04 10.78
CA HIS A 393 -2.68 20.02 11.88
C HIS A 393 -2.47 18.83 12.82
N ILE A 394 -2.22 17.64 12.28
CA ILE A 394 -1.86 16.44 13.09
C ILE A 394 -0.56 16.69 13.87
N THR A 395 0.42 17.31 13.23
CA THR A 395 1.69 17.69 13.88
C THR A 395 1.44 18.61 15.08
N GLU A 396 0.53 19.58 14.94
CA GLU A 396 0.18 20.49 16.03
C GLU A 396 -0.55 19.75 17.16
N ILE A 397 -1.47 18.84 16.85
CA ILE A 397 -2.14 18.01 17.87
C ILE A 397 -1.12 17.22 18.69
N ILE A 398 -0.13 16.57 18.04
CA ILE A 398 0.90 15.81 18.75
C ILE A 398 1.68 16.71 19.71
N LYS A 399 2.06 17.91 19.27
CA LYS A 399 2.81 18.89 20.09
C LYS A 399 1.99 19.37 21.27
N GLU A 400 0.74 19.77 21.07
CA GLU A 400 -0.15 20.24 22.13
C GLU A 400 -0.44 19.15 23.17
N VAL A 401 -0.70 17.90 22.71
CA VAL A 401 -0.92 16.76 23.63
C VAL A 401 0.33 16.53 24.49
N ARG A 402 1.51 16.51 23.91
CA ARG A 402 2.76 16.29 24.66
C ARG A 402 3.10 17.43 25.60
N SER A 403 2.88 18.67 25.18
CA SER A 403 3.11 19.85 26.01
C SER A 403 2.21 19.87 27.25
N ALA A 404 0.92 19.57 27.07
CA ALA A 404 -0.06 19.59 28.15
C ALA A 404 -0.06 18.32 29.02
N ASN A 405 0.48 17.21 28.52
CA ASN A 405 0.44 15.90 29.15
C ASN A 405 1.81 15.20 29.08
N PRO A 406 2.82 15.67 29.82
CA PRO A 406 4.13 15.02 29.84
C PRO A 406 4.01 13.55 30.28
N GLY A 407 4.56 12.62 29.49
CA GLY A 407 4.52 11.18 29.78
C GLY A 407 3.36 10.44 29.09
N THR A 408 2.35 11.10 28.52
CA THR A 408 1.36 10.44 27.69
C THR A 408 1.96 10.01 26.36
N LYS A 409 1.85 8.73 26.01
CA LYS A 409 2.22 8.22 24.69
C LYS A 409 1.17 8.57 23.64
N VAL A 410 1.62 8.85 22.42
CA VAL A 410 0.77 9.29 21.31
C VAL A 410 0.91 8.34 20.13
N GLU A 411 -0.16 7.64 19.79
CA GLU A 411 -0.31 6.92 18.53
C GLU A 411 -1.08 7.80 17.54
N VAL A 412 -0.62 7.86 16.29
CA VAL A 412 -1.36 8.54 15.23
C VAL A 412 -1.75 7.56 14.13
N LEU A 413 -3.05 7.46 13.83
CA LEU A 413 -3.57 6.73 12.69
C LEU A 413 -3.84 7.72 11.55
N ILE A 414 -2.98 7.69 10.53
CA ILE A 414 -2.99 8.65 9.44
C ILE A 414 -3.62 8.10 8.15
N SER A 415 -4.14 9.01 7.32
CA SER A 415 -4.40 8.73 5.91
C SER A 415 -3.08 8.54 5.15
N ASP A 416 -3.14 8.15 3.88
CA ASP A 416 -1.91 8.00 3.08
C ASP A 416 -1.31 9.34 2.61
N LEU A 417 -1.91 10.50 2.92
CA LEU A 417 -1.49 11.85 2.50
C LEU A 417 -1.11 11.92 1.02
N LYS A 418 -1.80 11.14 0.16
CA LYS A 418 -1.50 10.95 -1.27
C LYS A 418 -0.07 10.44 -1.55
N GLY A 419 0.64 9.93 -0.54
CA GLY A 419 2.02 9.47 -0.62
C GLY A 419 3.05 10.60 -0.70
N ASN A 420 2.69 11.84 -0.35
CA ASN A 420 3.61 12.97 -0.38
C ASN A 420 4.68 12.82 0.73
N PRO A 421 5.97 12.65 0.39
CA PRO A 421 7.01 12.43 1.38
C PRO A 421 7.22 13.61 2.33
N ASP A 422 7.06 14.85 1.87
CA ASP A 422 7.25 16.06 2.69
C ASP A 422 6.15 16.19 3.74
N ASP A 423 4.91 15.85 3.39
CA ASP A 423 3.80 15.87 4.33
C ASP A 423 3.88 14.73 5.34
N LEU A 424 4.30 13.54 4.92
CA LEU A 424 4.62 12.45 5.83
C LEU A 424 5.74 12.84 6.80
N GLN A 425 6.80 13.49 6.30
CA GLN A 425 7.94 13.93 7.11
C GLN A 425 7.55 14.97 8.17
N LYS A 426 6.54 15.82 7.94
CA LYS A 426 6.01 16.74 8.97
C LYS A 426 5.52 15.95 10.18
N ILE A 427 4.72 14.90 9.96
CA ILE A 427 4.20 14.06 11.04
C ILE A 427 5.34 13.27 11.72
N PHE A 428 6.26 12.69 10.94
CA PHE A 428 7.40 11.93 11.49
C PHE A 428 8.28 12.82 12.37
N SER A 429 8.49 14.09 11.99
CA SER A 429 9.27 15.05 12.76
C SER A 429 8.63 15.40 14.10
N ALA A 430 7.32 15.25 14.26
CA ALA A 430 6.64 15.38 15.56
C ALA A 430 6.85 14.14 16.46
N LYS A 431 7.46 13.08 15.94
CA LYS A 431 7.87 11.84 16.62
C LYS A 431 6.71 11.20 17.44
N PRO A 432 5.57 10.84 16.83
CA PRO A 432 4.59 10.02 17.56
C PRO A 432 5.28 8.75 18.07
N ASP A 433 4.77 8.19 19.18
CA ASP A 433 5.31 6.94 19.74
C ASP A 433 5.00 5.74 18.82
N VAL A 434 3.82 5.77 18.19
CA VAL A 434 3.42 4.79 17.16
C VAL A 434 2.84 5.52 15.96
N LEU A 435 3.34 5.21 14.77
CA LEU A 435 2.70 5.59 13.52
C LEU A 435 1.88 4.43 12.98
N ASN A 436 0.58 4.66 12.86
CA ASN A 436 -0.38 3.70 12.35
C ASN A 436 -0.91 4.15 10.97
N HIS A 437 -0.89 3.25 10.01
CA HIS A 437 -1.57 3.41 8.73
C HIS A 437 -2.15 2.06 8.29
N ASN A 438 -3.46 1.99 8.19
CA ASN A 438 -4.13 0.73 7.87
C ASN A 438 -4.08 0.41 6.38
N ILE A 439 -3.71 -0.81 6.03
CA ILE A 439 -3.88 -1.33 4.66
C ILE A 439 -5.31 -1.79 4.40
N GLU A 440 -6.08 -2.08 5.46
CA GLU A 440 -7.50 -2.45 5.53
C GLU A 440 -7.86 -3.78 4.87
N THR A 441 -7.25 -4.14 3.74
CA THR A 441 -7.59 -5.35 2.98
C THR A 441 -6.44 -5.84 2.11
N ILE A 442 -6.61 -7.02 1.53
CA ILE A 442 -5.65 -7.66 0.61
C ILE A 442 -5.58 -6.94 -0.76
N PRO A 443 -4.52 -7.13 -1.56
CA PRO A 443 -4.35 -6.46 -2.87
C PRO A 443 -5.54 -6.60 -3.81
N ARG A 444 -6.08 -7.80 -3.98
CA ARG A 444 -7.19 -8.09 -4.90
C ARG A 444 -8.46 -7.31 -4.57
N LEU A 445 -8.75 -7.09 -3.29
CA LEU A 445 -9.96 -6.40 -2.84
C LEU A 445 -9.78 -4.88 -2.69
N GLN A 446 -8.55 -4.38 -2.80
CA GLN A 446 -8.22 -2.98 -2.53
C GLN A 446 -9.13 -1.99 -3.24
N ARG A 447 -9.36 -2.19 -4.54
CA ARG A 447 -10.15 -1.27 -5.37
C ARG A 447 -11.62 -1.24 -4.99
N GLN A 448 -12.17 -2.39 -4.57
CA GLN A 448 -13.56 -2.51 -4.12
C GLN A 448 -13.76 -1.91 -2.72
N VAL A 449 -12.79 -2.13 -1.83
CA VAL A 449 -12.88 -1.77 -0.41
C VAL A 449 -12.47 -0.32 -0.18
N ARG A 450 -11.41 0.14 -0.87
CA ARG A 450 -10.81 1.48 -0.74
C ARG A 450 -10.50 2.10 -2.12
N PRO A 451 -11.50 2.53 -2.88
CA PRO A 451 -11.32 2.96 -4.29
C PRO A 451 -10.35 4.14 -4.45
N SER A 452 -10.24 5.00 -3.44
CA SER A 452 -9.35 6.19 -3.45
C SER A 452 -7.97 5.94 -2.84
N ALA A 453 -7.64 4.69 -2.46
CA ALA A 453 -6.35 4.33 -1.90
C ALA A 453 -5.67 3.26 -2.76
N SER A 454 -4.37 3.05 -2.54
CA SER A 454 -3.56 2.05 -3.24
C SER A 454 -2.86 1.14 -2.24
N TYR A 455 -2.82 -0.17 -2.51
CA TYR A 455 -2.09 -1.13 -1.68
C TYR A 455 -0.60 -0.78 -1.62
N ALA A 456 0.01 -0.51 -2.78
CA ALA A 456 1.41 -0.11 -2.87
C ALA A 456 1.70 1.17 -2.09
N ARG A 457 0.82 2.19 -2.18
CA ARG A 457 0.98 3.44 -1.42
C ARG A 457 0.87 3.21 0.08
N SER A 458 -0.08 2.39 0.53
CA SER A 458 -0.21 2.08 1.95
C SER A 458 1.05 1.40 2.50
N LEU A 459 1.62 0.43 1.76
CA LEU A 459 2.90 -0.16 2.11
C LEU A 459 4.05 0.86 2.08
N ALA A 460 4.06 1.77 1.10
CA ALA A 460 5.08 2.81 0.99
C ALA A 460 5.04 3.79 2.18
N VAL A 461 3.86 4.20 2.64
CA VAL A 461 3.69 5.03 3.84
C VAL A 461 4.29 4.35 5.07
N LEU A 462 3.98 3.07 5.28
CA LEU A 462 4.52 2.27 6.38
C LEU A 462 6.06 2.13 6.28
N ALA A 463 6.57 1.88 5.06
CA ALA A 463 8.00 1.80 4.79
C ALA A 463 8.73 3.13 5.06
N HIS A 464 8.15 4.27 4.67
CA HIS A 464 8.68 5.58 5.00
C HIS A 464 8.75 5.83 6.51
N ALA A 465 7.69 5.46 7.24
CA ALA A 465 7.65 5.60 8.69
C ALA A 465 8.69 4.71 9.37
N LYS A 466 8.84 3.46 8.93
CA LYS A 466 9.88 2.55 9.46
C LYS A 466 11.27 3.11 9.23
N ARG A 467 11.56 3.59 8.03
CA ARG A 467 12.86 4.22 7.71
C ARG A 467 13.14 5.49 8.53
N ALA A 468 12.09 6.21 8.92
CA ALA A 468 12.20 7.36 9.83
C ALA A 468 12.39 6.95 11.30
N GLY A 469 12.50 5.65 11.61
CA GLY A 469 12.74 5.12 12.95
C GLY A 469 11.49 5.04 13.83
N MET A 470 10.28 5.08 13.24
CA MET A 470 9.03 4.95 13.99
C MET A 470 8.74 3.50 14.36
N VAL A 471 8.01 3.27 15.45
CA VAL A 471 7.25 2.04 15.64
C VAL A 471 6.05 2.09 14.71
N VAL A 472 5.94 1.09 13.82
CA VAL A 472 4.98 1.10 12.72
C VAL A 472 3.88 0.07 12.94
N LYS A 473 2.64 0.53 12.80
CA LYS A 473 1.44 -0.29 12.97
C LYS A 473 0.55 -0.28 11.74
N SER A 474 -0.10 -1.41 11.47
CA SER A 474 -1.11 -1.52 10.43
C SER A 474 -2.29 -2.38 10.87
N SER A 475 -3.42 -2.29 10.17
CA SER A 475 -4.62 -3.07 10.45
C SER A 475 -5.21 -3.65 9.18
N ILE A 476 -5.80 -4.85 9.33
CA ILE A 476 -6.51 -5.56 8.27
C ILE A 476 -7.88 -5.98 8.79
N MET A 477 -8.91 -5.78 7.99
CA MET A 477 -10.24 -6.34 8.22
C MET A 477 -10.41 -7.62 7.40
N VAL A 478 -10.97 -8.65 8.03
CA VAL A 478 -11.36 -9.90 7.37
C VAL A 478 -12.87 -10.04 7.27
N GLY A 479 -13.35 -10.85 6.32
CA GLY A 479 -14.77 -11.06 6.06
C GLY A 479 -15.29 -10.28 4.86
N LEU A 480 -14.41 -9.74 4.02
CA LEU A 480 -14.72 -9.01 2.79
C LEU A 480 -14.57 -9.88 1.51
N GLY A 481 -14.14 -11.15 1.66
CA GLY A 481 -13.99 -12.12 0.57
C GLY A 481 -12.55 -12.54 0.30
N GLU A 482 -11.62 -12.23 1.19
CA GLU A 482 -10.26 -12.73 1.20
C GLU A 482 -10.19 -14.22 1.56
N SER A 483 -9.18 -14.91 1.05
CA SER A 483 -8.82 -16.26 1.48
C SER A 483 -7.78 -16.21 2.61
N GLU A 484 -7.61 -17.33 3.30
CA GLU A 484 -6.58 -17.47 4.34
C GLU A 484 -5.17 -17.32 3.76
N GLU A 485 -4.94 -17.87 2.56
CA GLU A 485 -3.66 -17.77 1.88
C GLU A 485 -3.32 -16.33 1.51
N GLU A 486 -4.28 -15.56 0.96
CA GLU A 486 -4.10 -14.14 0.68
C GLU A 486 -3.80 -13.32 1.93
N MET A 487 -4.42 -13.67 3.08
CA MET A 487 -4.12 -13.04 4.37
C MET A 487 -2.70 -13.37 4.83
N ARG A 488 -2.27 -14.62 4.73
CA ARG A 488 -0.90 -15.05 5.06
C ARG A 488 0.14 -14.33 4.21
N ASP A 489 -0.10 -14.20 2.92
CA ASP A 489 0.81 -13.48 2.02
C ASP A 489 0.81 -11.96 2.28
N THR A 490 -0.33 -11.39 2.65
CA THR A 490 -0.39 -9.98 3.08
C THR A 490 0.39 -9.74 4.38
N LEU A 491 0.36 -10.66 5.34
CA LEU A 491 1.18 -10.59 6.55
C LEU A 491 2.68 -10.66 6.24
N LYS A 492 3.09 -11.46 5.24
CA LYS A 492 4.48 -11.47 4.77
C LYS A 492 4.88 -10.14 4.15
N ASP A 493 4.02 -9.54 3.31
CA ASP A 493 4.31 -8.21 2.74
C ASP A 493 4.53 -7.16 3.83
N LEU A 494 3.71 -7.17 4.89
CA LEU A 494 3.87 -6.26 6.03
C LEU A 494 5.17 -6.53 6.80
N LYS A 495 5.51 -7.79 7.02
CA LYS A 495 6.78 -8.18 7.65
C LYS A 495 7.98 -7.74 6.84
N GLU A 496 7.97 -7.95 5.51
CA GLU A 496 9.09 -7.64 4.62
C GLU A 496 9.40 -6.14 4.53
N ILE A 497 8.44 -5.26 4.85
CA ILE A 497 8.64 -3.81 4.95
C ILE A 497 8.89 -3.34 6.40
N GLY A 498 9.00 -4.27 7.37
CA GLY A 498 9.39 -3.99 8.74
C GLY A 498 8.26 -3.49 9.65
N VAL A 499 7.00 -3.85 9.42
CA VAL A 499 5.89 -3.48 10.31
C VAL A 499 6.02 -4.18 11.66
N ASP A 500 5.89 -3.42 12.77
CA ASP A 500 6.08 -3.91 14.13
C ASP A 500 4.81 -4.47 14.75
N ILE A 501 3.66 -3.87 14.44
CA ILE A 501 2.37 -4.22 15.03
C ILE A 501 1.32 -4.41 13.93
N VAL A 502 0.61 -5.53 13.95
CA VAL A 502 -0.53 -5.77 13.06
C VAL A 502 -1.77 -6.09 13.88
N THR A 503 -2.89 -5.43 13.55
CA THR A 503 -4.20 -5.79 14.11
C THR A 503 -5.07 -6.43 13.05
N ILE A 504 -5.79 -7.52 13.41
CA ILE A 504 -6.68 -8.25 12.51
C ILE A 504 -8.05 -8.38 13.18
N GLY A 505 -9.09 -7.83 12.54
CA GLY A 505 -10.45 -7.85 13.08
C GLY A 505 -11.52 -8.19 12.06
N GLN A 506 -12.67 -8.71 12.51
CA GLN A 506 -13.80 -9.01 11.63
C GLN A 506 -14.46 -7.70 11.14
N TYR A 507 -14.68 -7.61 9.85
CA TYR A 507 -15.52 -6.57 9.28
C TYR A 507 -16.97 -6.72 9.78
N LEU A 508 -17.50 -5.64 10.34
CA LEU A 508 -18.89 -5.54 10.77
C LEU A 508 -19.60 -4.50 9.91
N ARG A 509 -20.51 -4.97 9.07
CA ARG A 509 -21.25 -4.09 8.13
C ARG A 509 -22.03 -3.01 8.87
N PRO A 510 -21.72 -1.70 8.67
CA PRO A 510 -22.40 -0.62 9.41
C PRO A 510 -23.85 -0.43 9.00
N THR A 511 -24.15 -0.42 7.71
CA THR A 511 -25.51 -0.30 7.15
C THR A 511 -25.65 -1.14 5.88
N THR A 512 -26.88 -1.30 5.37
CA THR A 512 -27.16 -2.03 4.13
C THR A 512 -26.53 -1.39 2.87
N ASN A 513 -26.06 -0.15 2.96
CA ASN A 513 -25.39 0.55 1.85
C ASN A 513 -23.89 0.27 1.79
N HIS A 514 -23.32 -0.37 2.80
CA HIS A 514 -21.90 -0.77 2.84
C HIS A 514 -21.71 -2.17 2.27
N LEU A 515 -20.44 -2.53 2.04
CA LEU A 515 -20.08 -3.85 1.53
C LEU A 515 -20.70 -4.96 2.39
N PRO A 516 -21.24 -6.02 1.80
CA PRO A 516 -21.76 -7.15 2.58
C PRO A 516 -20.63 -7.91 3.26
N VAL A 517 -20.92 -8.50 4.43
CA VAL A 517 -20.05 -9.51 5.02
C VAL A 517 -20.10 -10.75 4.14
N GLN A 518 -18.95 -11.18 3.62
CA GLN A 518 -18.84 -12.37 2.77
C GLN A 518 -18.64 -13.63 3.59
N ARG A 519 -18.00 -13.51 4.76
CA ARG A 519 -17.66 -14.61 5.63
C ARG A 519 -17.50 -14.14 7.08
N TRP A 520 -17.87 -14.98 8.02
CA TRP A 520 -17.55 -14.84 9.43
C TRP A 520 -16.36 -15.74 9.75
N TRP A 521 -15.22 -15.12 10.09
CA TRP A 521 -14.04 -15.84 10.52
C TRP A 521 -14.20 -16.30 11.97
N THR A 522 -13.78 -17.53 12.26
CA THR A 522 -13.87 -18.12 13.60
C THR A 522 -12.73 -17.63 14.50
N PRO A 523 -12.91 -17.61 15.84
CA PRO A 523 -11.83 -17.30 16.78
C PRO A 523 -10.56 -18.14 16.58
N LYS A 524 -10.71 -19.40 16.15
CA LYS A 524 -9.59 -20.28 15.83
C LYS A 524 -8.76 -19.76 14.65
N GLU A 525 -9.41 -19.36 13.57
CA GLU A 525 -8.72 -18.79 12.38
C GLU A 525 -7.99 -17.49 12.71
N PHE A 526 -8.55 -16.63 13.57
CA PHE A 526 -7.85 -15.46 14.09
C PHE A 526 -6.58 -15.84 14.86
N SER A 527 -6.64 -16.86 15.70
CA SER A 527 -5.48 -17.36 16.44
C SER A 527 -4.42 -17.96 15.51
N GLU A 528 -4.83 -18.67 14.46
CA GLU A 528 -3.93 -19.23 13.45
C GLU A 528 -3.22 -18.13 12.64
N LEU A 529 -3.90 -17.05 12.27
CA LEU A 529 -3.27 -15.89 11.62
C LEU A 529 -2.28 -15.19 12.55
N LYS A 530 -2.61 -15.04 13.84
CA LYS A 530 -1.69 -14.50 14.86
C LYS A 530 -0.42 -15.33 14.94
N MET A 531 -0.55 -16.62 15.21
CA MET A 531 0.59 -17.53 15.31
C MET A 531 1.44 -17.54 14.04
N PHE A 532 0.80 -17.53 12.87
CA PHE A 532 1.50 -17.49 11.61
C PHE A 532 2.34 -16.22 11.45
N GLY A 533 1.75 -15.03 11.66
CA GLY A 533 2.46 -13.78 11.44
C GLY A 533 3.57 -13.54 12.47
N GLU A 534 3.37 -13.93 13.75
CA GLU A 534 4.41 -13.88 14.77
C GLU A 534 5.56 -14.86 14.44
N ALA A 535 5.26 -16.04 13.90
CA ALA A 535 6.27 -16.99 13.41
C ALA A 535 7.03 -16.48 12.18
N GLN A 536 6.42 -15.58 11.36
CA GLN A 536 7.14 -14.89 10.28
C GLN A 536 8.07 -13.79 10.79
N GLY A 537 7.97 -13.39 12.07
CA GLY A 537 8.81 -12.37 12.69
C GLY A 537 8.16 -10.99 12.84
N ILE A 538 6.83 -10.87 12.72
CA ILE A 538 6.12 -9.66 13.14
C ILE A 538 6.15 -9.60 14.67
N PRO A 539 6.68 -8.54 15.28
CA PRO A 539 6.88 -8.50 16.74
C PRO A 539 5.60 -8.66 17.55
N HIS A 540 4.48 -8.07 17.09
CA HIS A 540 3.19 -8.22 17.78
C HIS A 540 2.00 -8.28 16.82
N ILE A 541 1.10 -9.25 17.03
CA ILE A 541 -0.18 -9.33 16.33
C ILE A 541 -1.32 -9.39 17.35
N GLU A 542 -2.24 -8.44 17.26
CA GLU A 542 -3.52 -8.48 17.96
C GLU A 542 -4.60 -8.97 16.98
N SER A 543 -5.17 -10.15 17.22
CA SER A 543 -6.06 -10.83 16.27
C SER A 543 -7.23 -11.47 16.98
N SER A 544 -8.42 -10.90 16.79
CA SER A 544 -9.68 -11.47 17.31
C SER A 544 -10.87 -10.92 16.51
N PRO A 545 -12.05 -11.55 16.60
CA PRO A 545 -13.23 -11.05 15.90
C PRO A 545 -13.60 -9.60 16.23
N LEU A 546 -13.30 -9.15 17.43
CA LEU A 546 -13.63 -7.80 17.90
C LEU A 546 -12.47 -6.82 17.85
N THR A 547 -11.26 -7.25 17.47
CA THR A 547 -10.09 -6.38 17.33
C THR A 547 -10.38 -5.22 16.38
N ARG A 548 -9.90 -4.04 16.74
CA ARG A 548 -9.89 -2.79 15.96
C ARG A 548 -8.48 -2.19 16.01
N SER A 549 -8.16 -1.27 15.11
CA SER A 549 -6.82 -0.71 14.99
C SER A 549 -6.27 -0.10 16.29
N SER A 550 -7.13 0.44 17.15
CA SER A 550 -6.74 1.00 18.46
C SER A 550 -6.98 0.08 19.66
N TYR A 551 -7.43 -1.17 19.43
CA TYR A 551 -7.69 -2.11 20.51
C TYR A 551 -6.37 -2.57 21.16
N HIS A 552 -6.29 -2.52 22.50
CA HIS A 552 -5.09 -2.82 23.28
C HIS A 552 -3.80 -2.10 22.81
N ALA A 553 -3.95 -0.86 22.29
CA ALA A 553 -2.85 -0.15 21.66
C ALA A 553 -1.63 0.06 22.57
N LYS A 554 -1.85 0.33 23.86
CA LYS A 554 -0.78 0.48 24.87
C LYS A 554 0.02 -0.82 25.07
N ASP A 555 -0.68 -1.95 25.21
CA ASP A 555 -0.05 -3.25 25.46
C ASP A 555 0.70 -3.74 24.21
N ALA A 556 0.13 -3.49 23.03
CA ALA A 556 0.73 -3.81 21.74
C ALA A 556 2.07 -3.09 21.54
N GLU A 557 2.12 -1.78 21.83
CA GLU A 557 3.35 -0.99 21.73
C GLU A 557 4.41 -1.50 22.71
N THR A 558 4.05 -1.73 23.97
CA THR A 558 4.99 -2.22 24.98
C THR A 558 5.57 -3.59 24.60
N THR A 559 4.73 -4.49 24.08
CA THR A 559 5.17 -5.82 23.64
C THR A 559 6.07 -5.74 22.41
N ALA A 560 5.74 -4.92 21.42
CA ALA A 560 6.55 -4.74 20.23
C ALA A 560 7.93 -4.18 20.56
N MET A 561 7.99 -3.14 21.40
CA MET A 561 9.26 -2.51 21.81
C MET A 561 10.17 -3.48 22.56
N SER A 562 9.65 -4.30 23.47
CA SER A 562 10.43 -5.28 24.22
C SER A 562 11.09 -6.32 23.30
N LYS A 563 10.39 -6.79 22.26
CA LYS A 563 10.91 -7.74 21.28
C LYS A 563 11.94 -7.09 20.33
N VAL A 564 11.73 -5.85 19.90
CA VAL A 564 12.68 -5.12 19.05
C VAL A 564 14.01 -4.92 19.76
N VAL A 565 13.99 -4.52 21.04
CA VAL A 565 15.20 -4.34 21.85
C VAL A 565 15.97 -5.66 22.04
N SER A 566 15.28 -6.78 22.24
CA SER A 566 15.92 -8.09 22.42
C SER A 566 16.64 -8.58 21.15
N VAL A 567 16.15 -8.26 19.96
CA VAL A 567 16.77 -8.63 18.68
C VAL A 567 18.04 -7.81 18.42
N THR A 568 18.03 -6.51 18.75
CA THR A 568 19.20 -5.64 18.56
C THR A 568 20.33 -5.93 19.56
N SER A 569 20.03 -6.39 20.77
CA SER A 569 21.04 -6.77 21.76
C SER A 569 21.64 -8.17 21.54
N GLY A 570 20.95 -9.05 20.82
CA GLY A 570 21.43 -10.42 20.49
C GLY A 570 22.37 -10.48 19.28
N SER A 571 22.47 -9.41 18.48
CA SER A 571 23.37 -9.34 17.29
C SER A 571 24.75 -8.76 17.59
N SER A 572 25.07 -8.47 18.84
CA SER A 572 26.35 -7.89 19.29
C SER A 572 27.26 -8.90 20.04
N SER A 573 26.97 -10.21 19.93
CA SER A 573 27.80 -11.29 20.51
C SER A 573 28.38 -12.20 19.45
#